data_8f06fdd04a983124b191fdafc086f983
#
_entry.id   8f06fdd04a983124b191fdafc086f983
#
_cell.length_a   1.000
_cell.length_b   1.000
_cell.length_c   1.000
_cell.angle_alpha   90.00
_cell.angle_beta   90.00
_cell.angle_gamma   90.00
#
_symmetry.space_group_name_H-M   'P 1'
#
loop_
_entity.id
_entity.type
_entity.pdbx_description
1 polymer ?
#
loop_
_entity_poly.entity_id
_entity_poly.type
_entity_poly.pdbx_seq_one_letter_code
_entity_poly.pdbx_strand_id
1 'polypeptide(L)'
;MMIRYRLWVWVLCLVFPTWVWAENTTRTCTSFTQQGRQVTFHLADSAALQLQLCSSSVVKIWFSPDGQLQRRNTSFAVINEELEEVGTIHVDEQAACYEIFTPKLRIRVNKSPMSLQIFDKYQKLLFSDYADKGHVSEGTKKVEYKVLRRDEHFFGLGEKAGKMDRRGESYKMWNSDKPCYSVVEDPLYKSIPFFMSNYRYGIFLDNTYKTEFKFGTESRDYYSFEAPNGEMVYYFIFGKDYKEIISQYVGLTGKPIMPPKWALGFAQCRGLLTSEKLSREIAEGYRKRGIPCDIIYQDIGWTEYLQDFEWRKGNYENPKKMLSDLKEMGFKVVVSQDPVIAQANKKQWEEADRLGYFVKDNTNGKSYDMPWPWGGNCGVVDFTLPAVADWWGTYQQKPIDDGVSGFWTDMGEPAWSNEEQTERLVMKHHLGMHDEIHNVYGLTWDKVVKEQFE
;
A
#
# COMPACT_ATOMS: atom_id res chain seq x y z
N MET A 1 -0.50 -79.94 -15.50
CA MET A 1 -0.41 -78.76 -14.64
C MET A 1 0.17 -77.62 -15.49
N MET A 2 -0.73 -76.82 -16.11
CA MET A 2 -0.41 -75.79 -17.08
C MET A 2 -0.37 -74.42 -16.35
N ILE A 3 0.77 -73.80 -16.30
CA ILE A 3 0.97 -72.46 -15.76
C ILE A 3 0.75 -71.46 -16.89
N ARG A 4 -0.33 -70.63 -16.80
CA ARG A 4 -0.61 -69.54 -17.71
C ARG A 4 0.09 -68.27 -17.22
N TYR A 5 1.09 -67.78 -17.96
CA TYR A 5 1.68 -66.46 -17.80
C TYR A 5 0.75 -65.40 -18.39
N ARG A 6 0.28 -64.43 -17.54
CA ARG A 6 -0.38 -63.20 -18.00
C ARG A 6 0.71 -62.14 -18.23
N LEU A 7 0.86 -61.73 -19.47
CA LEU A 7 1.68 -60.53 -19.84
C LEU A 7 0.86 -59.28 -19.46
N TRP A 8 1.41 -58.46 -18.58
CA TRP A 8 0.94 -57.09 -18.36
C TRP A 8 1.73 -56.18 -19.28
N VAL A 9 1.03 -55.57 -20.26
CA VAL A 9 1.60 -54.48 -21.09
C VAL A 9 1.40 -53.16 -20.33
N TRP A 10 2.49 -52.57 -19.83
CA TRP A 10 2.51 -51.24 -19.30
C TRP A 10 2.58 -50.24 -20.48
N VAL A 11 1.50 -49.48 -20.71
CA VAL A 11 1.54 -48.33 -21.61
C VAL A 11 2.14 -47.17 -20.82
N LEU A 12 3.39 -46.87 -21.09
CA LEU A 12 4.03 -45.64 -20.58
C LEU A 12 3.49 -44.44 -21.39
N CYS A 13 2.52 -43.73 -20.86
CA CYS A 13 2.18 -42.39 -21.36
C CYS A 13 3.31 -41.43 -21.03
N LEU A 14 4.20 -41.17 -21.96
CA LEU A 14 5.17 -40.09 -21.91
C LEU A 14 4.40 -38.76 -22.03
N VAL A 15 4.05 -38.16 -20.90
CA VAL A 15 3.62 -36.77 -20.85
C VAL A 15 4.88 -35.91 -21.02
N PHE A 16 5.11 -35.44 -22.24
CA PHE A 16 6.10 -34.38 -22.46
C PHE A 16 5.55 -33.12 -21.83
N PRO A 17 6.27 -32.48 -20.88
CA PRO A 17 5.92 -31.16 -20.48
C PRO A 17 6.10 -30.26 -21.71
N THR A 18 4.99 -29.75 -22.25
CA THR A 18 5.04 -28.64 -23.20
C THR A 18 5.55 -27.43 -22.42
N TRP A 19 6.85 -27.17 -22.53
CA TRP A 19 7.41 -25.89 -22.16
C TRP A 19 6.77 -24.85 -23.09
N VAL A 20 5.76 -24.18 -22.59
CA VAL A 20 5.26 -22.95 -23.23
C VAL A 20 6.37 -21.92 -22.99
N TRP A 21 7.22 -21.75 -23.99
CA TRP A 21 8.09 -20.60 -24.06
C TRP A 21 7.15 -19.39 -24.14
N ALA A 22 7.23 -18.50 -23.16
CA ALA A 22 6.62 -17.19 -23.30
C ALA A 22 7.17 -16.58 -24.59
N GLU A 23 6.33 -16.46 -25.60
CA GLU A 23 6.70 -15.76 -26.83
C GLU A 23 7.10 -14.35 -26.42
N ASN A 24 8.37 -14.02 -26.59
CA ASN A 24 8.85 -12.65 -26.57
C ASN A 24 8.21 -11.95 -27.78
N THR A 25 6.97 -11.55 -27.65
CA THR A 25 6.28 -10.77 -28.69
C THR A 25 6.85 -9.37 -28.64
N THR A 26 7.80 -9.11 -29.54
CA THR A 26 8.30 -7.77 -29.83
C THR A 26 7.11 -6.93 -30.26
N ARG A 27 6.56 -6.09 -29.35
CA ARG A 27 5.42 -5.23 -29.67
C ARG A 27 5.82 -4.13 -30.62
N THR A 28 4.91 -3.77 -31.50
CA THR A 28 5.07 -2.66 -32.43
C THR A 28 3.99 -1.60 -32.17
N CYS A 29 4.40 -0.36 -31.97
CA CYS A 29 3.48 0.78 -31.87
C CYS A 29 3.07 1.23 -33.28
N THR A 30 1.78 1.25 -33.55
CA THR A 30 1.22 1.50 -34.89
C THR A 30 0.69 2.92 -35.08
N SER A 31 0.18 3.52 -34.01
CA SER A 31 -0.42 4.87 -34.04
C SER A 31 -0.50 5.46 -32.64
N PHE A 32 -0.92 6.70 -32.55
CA PHE A 32 -1.29 7.32 -31.27
C PHE A 32 -2.58 8.13 -31.40
N THR A 33 -3.22 8.36 -30.24
CA THR A 33 -4.30 9.32 -30.07
C THR A 33 -3.95 10.26 -28.93
N GLN A 34 -4.43 11.51 -29.01
CA GLN A 34 -4.15 12.52 -27.98
C GLN A 34 -5.43 13.18 -27.50
N GLN A 35 -5.57 13.31 -26.20
CA GLN A 35 -6.66 14.05 -25.55
C GLN A 35 -6.10 14.91 -24.41
N GLY A 36 -5.99 16.21 -24.63
CA GLY A 36 -5.42 17.13 -23.67
C GLY A 36 -4.00 16.73 -23.26
N ARG A 37 -3.82 16.36 -21.98
CA ARG A 37 -2.54 15.94 -21.39
C ARG A 37 -2.21 14.46 -21.55
N GLN A 38 -3.11 13.70 -22.18
CA GLN A 38 -2.96 12.26 -22.35
C GLN A 38 -2.61 11.93 -23.79
N VAL A 39 -1.62 11.07 -23.99
CA VAL A 39 -1.24 10.48 -25.25
C VAL A 39 -1.30 8.96 -25.12
N THR A 40 -2.12 8.32 -25.93
CA THR A 40 -2.28 6.86 -25.95
C THR A 40 -1.66 6.29 -27.21
N PHE A 41 -0.67 5.45 -27.06
CA PHE A 41 -0.01 4.71 -28.12
C PHE A 41 -0.68 3.36 -28.31
N HIS A 42 -1.12 3.04 -29.51
CA HIS A 42 -1.80 1.80 -29.87
C HIS A 42 -0.80 0.80 -30.45
N LEU A 43 -0.83 -0.43 -29.96
CA LEU A 43 0.07 -1.49 -30.37
C LEU A 43 -0.62 -2.48 -31.31
N ALA A 44 0.16 -3.18 -32.11
CA ALA A 44 -0.35 -4.12 -33.13
C ALA A 44 -1.11 -5.31 -32.53
N ASP A 45 -0.83 -5.69 -31.28
CA ASP A 45 -1.47 -6.77 -30.52
C ASP A 45 -2.69 -6.30 -29.69
N SER A 46 -3.26 -5.16 -30.01
CA SER A 46 -4.35 -4.49 -29.29
C SER A 46 -3.96 -3.93 -27.92
N ALA A 47 -2.73 -4.10 -27.44
CA ALA A 47 -2.26 -3.46 -26.22
C ALA A 47 -2.17 -1.92 -26.41
N ALA A 48 -2.09 -1.20 -25.29
CA ALA A 48 -1.91 0.24 -25.31
C ALA A 48 -0.91 0.70 -24.23
N LEU A 49 -0.14 1.74 -24.55
CA LEU A 49 0.66 2.50 -23.61
C LEU A 49 0.11 3.92 -23.54
N GLN A 50 -0.39 4.32 -22.37
CA GLN A 50 -0.87 5.69 -22.16
C GLN A 50 0.15 6.47 -21.32
N LEU A 51 0.46 7.67 -21.76
CA LEU A 51 1.25 8.65 -21.02
C LEU A 51 0.35 9.85 -20.70
N GLN A 52 0.33 10.26 -19.43
CA GLN A 52 -0.33 11.50 -18.99
C GLN A 52 0.71 12.41 -18.33
N LEU A 53 0.84 13.62 -18.83
CA LEU A 53 1.74 14.61 -18.24
C LEU A 53 1.06 15.29 -17.04
N CYS A 54 1.46 14.91 -15.83
CA CYS A 54 1.00 15.52 -14.57
C CYS A 54 1.68 16.88 -14.32
N SER A 55 2.93 17.02 -14.79
CA SER A 55 3.71 18.25 -14.81
C SER A 55 4.80 18.20 -15.88
N SER A 56 5.63 19.22 -15.97
CA SER A 56 6.82 19.21 -16.84
C SER A 56 7.85 18.14 -16.48
N SER A 57 7.73 17.49 -15.31
CA SER A 57 8.67 16.52 -14.75
C SER A 57 8.03 15.26 -14.18
N VAL A 58 6.71 15.15 -14.18
CA VAL A 58 5.97 13.97 -13.69
C VAL A 58 5.09 13.42 -14.80
N VAL A 59 5.28 12.14 -15.08
CA VAL A 59 4.57 11.41 -16.13
C VAL A 59 3.92 10.17 -15.51
N LYS A 60 2.59 10.09 -15.61
CA LYS A 60 1.87 8.84 -15.35
C LYS A 60 2.00 7.94 -16.57
N ILE A 61 2.34 6.70 -16.34
CA ILE A 61 2.54 5.67 -17.35
C ILE A 61 1.59 4.52 -17.06
N TRP A 62 0.79 4.15 -18.03
CA TRP A 62 -0.16 3.06 -17.91
C TRP A 62 -0.01 2.11 -19.09
N PHE A 63 0.49 0.92 -18.82
CA PHE A 63 0.50 -0.15 -19.81
C PHE A 63 -0.71 -1.06 -19.63
N SER A 64 -1.51 -1.21 -20.69
CA SER A 64 -2.67 -2.10 -20.76
C SER A 64 -2.44 -3.18 -21.83
N PRO A 65 -2.34 -4.46 -21.45
CA PRO A 65 -2.07 -5.55 -22.42
C PRO A 65 -3.26 -5.84 -23.35
N ASP A 66 -4.47 -5.43 -23.01
CA ASP A 66 -5.70 -5.59 -23.78
C ASP A 66 -6.26 -4.27 -24.33
N GLY A 67 -5.53 -3.17 -24.13
CA GLY A 67 -5.93 -1.84 -24.55
C GLY A 67 -7.03 -1.18 -23.72
N GLN A 68 -7.53 -1.84 -22.68
CA GLN A 68 -8.54 -1.26 -21.79
C GLN A 68 -7.87 -0.31 -20.80
N LEU A 69 -8.20 0.96 -20.90
CA LEU A 69 -7.64 2.04 -20.04
C LEU A 69 -8.72 2.59 -19.10
N GLN A 70 -9.43 1.69 -18.43
CA GLN A 70 -10.43 2.02 -17.43
C GLN A 70 -10.06 1.35 -16.10
N ARG A 71 -9.82 2.13 -15.06
CA ARG A 71 -9.59 1.61 -13.72
C ARG A 71 -10.88 1.14 -13.09
N ARG A 72 -10.78 0.04 -12.34
CA ARG A 72 -11.88 -0.47 -11.52
C ARG A 72 -12.19 0.46 -10.36
N ASN A 73 -11.16 0.89 -9.64
CA ASN A 73 -11.24 1.82 -8.53
C ASN A 73 -10.39 3.07 -8.81
N THR A 74 -10.74 4.18 -8.19
CA THR A 74 -9.84 5.33 -8.12
C THR A 74 -8.60 4.98 -7.32
N SER A 75 -7.49 5.68 -7.53
CA SER A 75 -6.30 5.49 -6.71
C SER A 75 -6.62 5.75 -5.23
N PHE A 76 -6.12 4.89 -4.35
CA PHE A 76 -6.18 5.11 -2.90
C PHE A 76 -5.12 6.11 -2.42
N ALA A 77 -4.05 6.29 -3.19
CA ALA A 77 -2.90 7.10 -2.78
C ALA A 77 -2.80 8.43 -3.53
N VAL A 78 -3.20 8.48 -4.81
CA VAL A 78 -3.06 9.68 -5.64
C VAL A 78 -4.30 10.55 -5.51
N ILE A 79 -4.11 11.76 -5.03
CA ILE A 79 -5.18 12.75 -4.82
C ILE A 79 -5.17 13.88 -5.86
N ASN A 80 -4.06 14.06 -6.56
CA ASN A 80 -3.90 15.11 -7.56
C ASN A 80 -2.95 14.69 -8.68
N GLU A 81 -3.46 14.61 -9.91
CA GLU A 81 -2.68 14.32 -11.11
C GLU A 81 -2.35 15.57 -11.93
N GLU A 82 -2.82 16.74 -11.52
CA GLU A 82 -2.57 18.03 -12.17
C GLU A 82 -1.67 18.90 -11.30
N LEU A 83 -0.38 18.58 -11.24
CA LEU A 83 0.58 19.25 -10.35
C LEU A 83 0.96 20.66 -10.79
N GLU A 84 0.95 20.91 -12.11
CA GLU A 84 1.18 22.22 -12.73
C GLU A 84 0.46 22.31 -14.07
N GLU A 85 0.27 23.53 -14.58
CA GLU A 85 -0.18 23.71 -15.95
C GLU A 85 0.90 23.21 -16.92
N VAL A 86 0.53 22.25 -17.74
CA VAL A 86 1.32 21.80 -18.88
C VAL A 86 0.73 22.45 -20.13
N GLY A 87 1.52 23.26 -20.82
CA GLY A 87 1.08 23.88 -22.07
C GLY A 87 0.61 22.84 -23.11
N THR A 88 0.33 23.28 -24.32
CA THR A 88 -0.06 22.37 -25.40
C THR A 88 1.01 21.32 -25.62
N ILE A 89 0.64 20.05 -25.45
CA ILE A 89 1.52 18.91 -25.71
C ILE A 89 1.58 18.71 -27.23
N HIS A 90 2.78 18.58 -27.75
CA HIS A 90 3.00 18.24 -29.15
C HIS A 90 3.71 16.88 -29.21
N VAL A 91 3.20 15.99 -30.08
CA VAL A 91 3.80 14.69 -30.36
C VAL A 91 4.47 14.75 -31.70
N ASP A 92 5.79 14.74 -31.74
CA ASP A 92 6.56 14.68 -32.99
C ASP A 92 6.65 13.24 -33.47
N GLU A 93 6.05 12.95 -34.61
CA GLU A 93 6.15 11.64 -35.24
C GLU A 93 7.38 11.58 -36.15
N GLN A 94 8.25 10.63 -35.87
CA GLN A 94 9.43 10.29 -36.67
C GLN A 94 9.29 8.89 -37.28
N ALA A 95 10.17 8.54 -38.22
CA ALA A 95 10.12 7.23 -38.87
C ALA A 95 10.19 6.06 -37.87
N ALA A 96 11.06 6.17 -36.86
CA ALA A 96 11.32 5.09 -35.88
C ALA A 96 10.69 5.29 -34.49
N CYS A 97 10.20 6.48 -34.18
CA CYS A 97 9.71 6.81 -32.83
C CYS A 97 8.71 7.96 -32.84
N TYR A 98 8.04 8.12 -31.69
CA TYR A 98 7.31 9.34 -31.30
C TYR A 98 8.09 10.06 -30.21
N GLU A 99 8.10 11.39 -30.22
CA GLU A 99 8.74 12.20 -29.20
C GLU A 99 7.78 13.23 -28.61
N ILE A 100 7.83 13.37 -27.29
CA ILE A 100 7.09 14.39 -26.54
C ILE A 100 8.12 15.21 -25.78
N PHE A 101 8.01 16.53 -25.84
CA PHE A 101 8.89 17.45 -25.16
C PHE A 101 8.15 18.24 -24.09
N THR A 102 8.78 18.33 -22.91
CA THR A 102 8.41 19.26 -21.84
C THR A 102 9.58 20.20 -21.56
N PRO A 103 9.43 21.26 -20.78
CA PRO A 103 10.54 22.10 -20.36
C PRO A 103 11.68 21.36 -19.63
N LYS A 104 11.39 20.19 -19.03
CA LYS A 104 12.35 19.41 -18.24
C LYS A 104 12.72 18.05 -18.85
N LEU A 105 11.84 17.45 -19.65
CA LEU A 105 11.97 16.08 -20.15
C LEU A 105 11.81 16.01 -21.67
N ARG A 106 12.48 15.01 -22.26
CA ARG A 106 12.18 14.47 -23.58
C ARG A 106 11.78 13.02 -23.40
N ILE A 107 10.59 12.65 -23.86
CA ILE A 107 10.00 11.31 -23.76
C ILE A 107 9.96 10.74 -25.16
N ARG A 108 10.56 9.57 -25.35
CA ARG A 108 10.59 8.85 -26.62
C ARG A 108 9.88 7.52 -26.49
N VAL A 109 8.96 7.25 -27.42
CA VAL A 109 8.34 5.93 -27.60
C VAL A 109 8.82 5.38 -28.94
N ASN A 110 9.71 4.40 -28.92
CA ASN A 110 10.17 3.71 -30.11
C ASN A 110 9.02 2.88 -30.69
N LYS A 111 8.95 2.79 -32.03
CA LYS A 111 7.85 2.09 -32.72
C LYS A 111 8.04 0.58 -32.75
N SER A 112 9.26 0.09 -33.06
CA SER A 112 9.54 -1.35 -33.18
C SER A 112 11.02 -1.65 -32.90
N PRO A 113 11.36 -2.44 -31.88
CA PRO A 113 10.47 -2.85 -30.80
C PRO A 113 9.94 -1.65 -30.00
N MET A 114 8.66 -1.71 -29.59
CA MET A 114 8.07 -0.68 -28.75
C MET A 114 8.81 -0.61 -27.42
N SER A 115 9.29 0.57 -27.07
CA SER A 115 9.97 0.83 -25.80
C SER A 115 9.90 2.30 -25.43
N LEU A 116 9.80 2.56 -24.13
CA LEU A 116 9.77 3.91 -23.55
C LEU A 116 11.17 4.31 -23.09
N GLN A 117 11.58 5.52 -23.43
CA GLN A 117 12.80 6.16 -22.96
C GLN A 117 12.51 7.57 -22.49
N ILE A 118 13.09 7.97 -21.35
CA ILE A 118 12.92 9.33 -20.81
C ILE A 118 14.30 9.94 -20.61
N PHE A 119 14.49 11.13 -21.14
CA PHE A 119 15.71 11.91 -21.07
C PHE A 119 15.44 13.23 -20.34
N ASP A 120 16.48 13.80 -19.72
CA ASP A 120 16.41 15.18 -19.27
C ASP A 120 16.54 16.17 -20.47
N LYS A 121 16.32 17.45 -20.20
CA LYS A 121 16.47 18.51 -21.22
C LYS A 121 17.87 18.61 -21.84
N TYR A 122 18.89 18.02 -21.21
CA TYR A 122 20.26 17.97 -21.72
C TYR A 122 20.57 16.69 -22.49
N GLN A 123 19.56 15.91 -22.84
CA GLN A 123 19.64 14.64 -23.58
C GLN A 123 20.31 13.49 -22.79
N LYS A 124 20.46 13.62 -21.46
CA LYS A 124 20.91 12.52 -20.61
C LYS A 124 19.77 11.53 -20.43
N LEU A 125 20.00 10.27 -20.78
CA LEU A 125 19.03 9.19 -20.55
C LEU A 125 18.85 8.95 -19.04
N LEU A 126 17.64 9.12 -18.55
CA LEU A 126 17.26 8.93 -17.15
C LEU A 126 16.68 7.54 -16.90
N PHE A 127 15.79 7.09 -17.78
CA PHE A 127 14.98 5.89 -17.63
C PHE A 127 14.75 5.25 -19.00
N SER A 128 14.79 3.94 -19.07
CA SER A 128 14.56 3.20 -20.33
C SER A 128 13.95 1.83 -20.03
N ASP A 129 13.02 1.41 -20.84
CA ASP A 129 12.63 0.02 -20.91
C ASP A 129 13.84 -0.85 -21.27
N TYR A 130 13.88 -2.04 -20.65
CA TYR A 130 14.86 -3.05 -21.04
C TYR A 130 14.40 -3.66 -22.35
N ALA A 131 15.21 -3.53 -23.40
CA ALA A 131 14.90 -3.87 -24.79
C ALA A 131 13.75 -4.92 -24.92
N ASP A 132 13.59 -5.78 -25.69
CA ASP A 132 12.46 -6.67 -25.99
C ASP A 132 11.54 -7.17 -24.83
N LYS A 133 11.77 -6.72 -23.58
CA LYS A 133 11.02 -7.11 -22.38
C LYS A 133 10.41 -5.92 -21.62
N GLY A 134 10.33 -4.73 -22.18
CA GLY A 134 9.89 -3.54 -21.44
C GLY A 134 8.61 -3.75 -20.64
N HIS A 135 7.60 -4.36 -21.30
CA HIS A 135 6.28 -4.61 -20.74
C HIS A 135 5.86 -6.05 -21.03
N VAL A 136 5.74 -6.88 -19.99
CA VAL A 136 5.34 -8.29 -20.11
C VAL A 136 4.04 -8.54 -19.35
N SER A 137 3.16 -9.37 -19.92
CA SER A 137 1.95 -9.82 -19.25
C SER A 137 1.78 -11.33 -19.41
N GLU A 138 1.43 -12.03 -18.32
CA GLU A 138 1.17 -13.45 -18.25
C GLU A 138 -0.12 -13.68 -17.45
N GLY A 139 -1.23 -13.87 -18.16
CA GLY A 139 -2.55 -13.87 -17.53
C GLY A 139 -2.85 -12.51 -16.88
N THR A 140 -3.14 -12.50 -15.56
CA THR A 140 -3.37 -11.25 -14.79
C THR A 140 -2.08 -10.57 -14.35
N LYS A 141 -0.97 -11.30 -14.29
CA LYS A 141 0.34 -10.78 -13.87
C LYS A 141 0.91 -9.84 -14.93
N LYS A 142 1.47 -8.72 -14.47
CA LYS A 142 2.16 -7.73 -15.30
C LYS A 142 3.53 -7.44 -14.71
N VAL A 143 4.53 -7.30 -15.58
CA VAL A 143 5.92 -7.02 -15.18
C VAL A 143 6.50 -5.92 -16.06
N GLU A 144 7.12 -4.96 -15.42
CA GLU A 144 7.87 -3.88 -16.05
C GLU A 144 9.37 -4.15 -15.87
N TYR A 145 10.11 -4.29 -16.98
CA TYR A 145 11.56 -4.46 -16.99
C TYR A 145 12.24 -3.18 -17.47
N LYS A 146 13.17 -2.69 -16.67
CA LYS A 146 13.87 -1.43 -16.93
C LYS A 146 15.38 -1.64 -16.93
N VAL A 147 16.10 -0.92 -17.78
CA VAL A 147 17.57 -0.99 -17.86
C VAL A 147 18.17 -0.63 -16.50
N LEU A 148 19.03 -1.51 -16.00
CA LEU A 148 19.84 -1.29 -14.81
C LEU A 148 21.27 -0.89 -15.22
N ARG A 149 21.68 0.33 -14.89
CA ARG A 149 23.02 0.80 -15.19
C ARG A 149 24.02 0.29 -14.15
N ARG A 150 25.27 0.19 -14.55
CA ARG A 150 26.33 -0.38 -13.71
C ARG A 150 26.49 0.34 -12.35
N ASP A 151 26.31 1.65 -12.33
CA ASP A 151 26.47 2.54 -11.17
C ASP A 151 25.13 3.09 -10.67
N GLU A 152 24.03 2.40 -10.98
CA GLU A 152 22.70 2.80 -10.52
C GLU A 152 22.41 2.21 -9.14
N HIS A 153 21.94 3.06 -8.22
CA HIS A 153 21.58 2.74 -6.85
C HIS A 153 20.16 3.21 -6.56
N PHE A 154 19.48 2.50 -5.68
CA PHE A 154 18.07 2.74 -5.39
C PHE A 154 17.83 2.92 -3.90
N PHE A 155 16.93 3.86 -3.57
CA PHE A 155 16.59 4.23 -2.20
C PHE A 155 15.07 4.35 -2.07
N GLY A 156 14.50 3.91 -0.94
CA GLY A 156 13.06 4.04 -0.71
C GLY A 156 12.39 2.73 -0.31
N LEU A 157 11.14 2.53 -0.78
CA LEU A 157 10.21 1.47 -0.42
C LEU A 157 9.74 1.53 1.04
N GLY A 158 9.84 2.70 1.70
CA GLY A 158 9.36 2.92 3.05
C GLY A 158 10.13 2.14 4.11
N GLU A 159 9.44 1.60 5.08
CA GLU A 159 10.00 0.89 6.24
C GLU A 159 10.37 -0.56 5.86
N LYS A 160 11.47 -0.73 5.16
CA LYS A 160 12.04 -2.03 4.81
C LYS A 160 13.34 -2.25 5.59
N ALA A 161 13.52 -3.43 6.14
CA ALA A 161 14.76 -3.84 6.78
C ALA A 161 15.94 -3.87 5.79
N GLY A 162 17.16 -4.03 6.30
CA GLY A 162 18.36 -4.19 5.48
C GLY A 162 19.07 -2.90 5.14
N LYS A 163 19.76 -2.90 4.02
CA LYS A 163 20.61 -1.79 3.57
C LYS A 163 19.78 -0.62 3.04
N MET A 164 20.32 0.60 3.16
CA MET A 164 19.71 1.78 2.54
C MET A 164 19.71 1.69 1.02
N ASP A 165 20.78 1.23 0.41
CA ASP A 165 20.84 0.93 -1.01
C ASP A 165 20.15 -0.40 -1.30
N ARG A 166 19.12 -0.36 -2.12
CA ARG A 166 18.28 -1.49 -2.47
C ARG A 166 18.83 -2.34 -3.64
N ARG A 167 19.93 -1.91 -4.28
CA ARG A 167 20.56 -2.66 -5.37
C ARG A 167 20.97 -4.06 -4.94
N GLY A 168 20.61 -5.06 -5.75
CA GLY A 168 20.90 -6.48 -5.50
C GLY A 168 19.90 -7.15 -4.56
N GLU A 169 18.81 -6.46 -4.18
CA GLU A 169 17.79 -6.99 -3.28
C GLU A 169 16.41 -7.00 -3.96
N SER A 170 15.50 -7.82 -3.42
CA SER A 170 14.08 -7.85 -3.81
C SER A 170 13.21 -7.53 -2.62
N TYR A 171 12.06 -6.85 -2.87
CA TYR A 171 11.13 -6.45 -1.82
C TYR A 171 9.69 -6.64 -2.25
N LYS A 172 8.88 -7.20 -1.35
CA LYS A 172 7.44 -7.42 -1.52
C LYS A 172 6.65 -6.31 -0.83
N MET A 173 5.58 -5.88 -1.45
CA MET A 173 4.59 -4.98 -0.89
C MET A 173 3.39 -5.81 -0.41
N TRP A 174 3.44 -6.24 0.84
CA TRP A 174 2.36 -6.94 1.53
C TRP A 174 2.47 -6.62 3.01
N ASN A 175 1.61 -5.74 3.51
CA ASN A 175 1.65 -5.31 4.90
C ASN A 175 1.56 -6.53 5.82
N SER A 176 2.54 -6.72 6.68
CA SER A 176 2.64 -7.90 7.54
C SER A 176 3.14 -7.52 8.93
N ASP A 177 2.42 -7.95 9.95
CA ASP A 177 2.88 -7.88 11.33
C ASP A 177 4.00 -8.91 11.55
N LYS A 178 5.20 -8.44 11.80
CA LYS A 178 6.41 -9.25 12.01
C LYS A 178 7.13 -8.78 13.26
N PRO A 179 6.62 -9.10 14.45
CA PRO A 179 7.25 -8.71 15.71
C PRO A 179 8.66 -9.30 15.80
N CYS A 180 9.60 -8.51 16.31
CA CYS A 180 11.00 -8.91 16.46
C CYS A 180 11.68 -9.31 15.14
N TYR A 181 11.33 -8.65 14.04
CA TYR A 181 11.89 -8.95 12.71
C TYR A 181 13.42 -8.80 12.66
N SER A 182 14.04 -9.59 11.78
CA SER A 182 15.47 -9.54 11.49
C SER A 182 15.79 -8.46 10.44
N VAL A 183 17.09 -8.15 10.28
CA VAL A 183 17.55 -7.18 9.26
C VAL A 183 17.36 -7.64 7.81
N VAL A 184 16.91 -8.86 7.59
CA VAL A 184 16.62 -9.43 6.26
C VAL A 184 15.15 -9.79 6.07
N GLU A 185 14.30 -9.44 7.04
CA GLU A 185 12.87 -9.75 6.99
C GLU A 185 12.14 -8.91 5.95
N ASP A 186 11.35 -9.57 5.10
CA ASP A 186 10.44 -8.97 4.14
C ASP A 186 9.31 -9.96 3.81
N PRO A 187 8.07 -9.53 3.74
CA PRO A 187 7.55 -8.17 3.90
C PRO A 187 7.43 -7.72 5.37
N LEU A 188 7.21 -6.41 5.58
CA LEU A 188 7.01 -5.78 6.88
C LEU A 188 5.71 -4.95 6.91
N TYR A 189 5.50 -4.22 8.01
CA TYR A 189 4.26 -3.54 8.41
C TYR A 189 3.63 -2.62 7.36
N LYS A 190 4.43 -1.92 6.54
CA LYS A 190 3.94 -0.91 5.59
C LYS A 190 4.46 -1.14 4.17
N SER A 191 3.59 -0.91 3.20
CA SER A 191 3.91 -0.96 1.78
C SER A 191 3.88 0.44 1.20
N ILE A 192 5.05 0.95 0.83
CA ILE A 192 5.20 2.24 0.14
C ILE A 192 5.92 1.96 -1.18
N PRO A 193 5.17 1.70 -2.28
CA PRO A 193 5.74 1.27 -3.56
C PRO A 193 6.38 2.44 -4.33
N PHE A 194 7.24 3.19 -3.64
CA PHE A 194 7.96 4.35 -4.16
C PHE A 194 9.46 4.21 -3.87
N PHE A 195 10.26 4.34 -4.93
CA PHE A 195 11.73 4.39 -4.83
C PHE A 195 12.30 5.52 -5.66
N MET A 196 13.54 5.90 -5.36
CA MET A 196 14.32 6.90 -6.07
C MET A 196 15.63 6.30 -6.56
N SER A 197 16.10 6.73 -7.73
CA SER A 197 17.41 6.40 -8.29
C SER A 197 18.39 7.56 -8.14
N ASN A 198 19.69 7.24 -7.99
CA ASN A 198 20.76 8.25 -8.07
C ASN A 198 20.85 8.92 -9.46
N TYR A 199 20.12 8.43 -10.46
CA TYR A 199 19.90 9.08 -11.76
C TYR A 199 18.83 10.18 -11.72
N ARG A 200 18.43 10.62 -10.50
CA ARG A 200 17.52 11.74 -10.25
C ARG A 200 16.08 11.52 -10.76
N TYR A 201 15.61 10.31 -10.68
CA TYR A 201 14.20 10.00 -10.87
C TYR A 201 13.65 9.17 -9.71
N GLY A 202 12.34 9.18 -9.56
CA GLY A 202 11.60 8.26 -8.70
C GLY A 202 10.54 7.53 -9.52
N ILE A 203 10.18 6.34 -9.04
CA ILE A 203 9.05 5.57 -9.55
C ILE A 203 8.09 5.30 -8.39
N PHE A 204 6.83 5.64 -8.60
CA PHE A 204 5.72 5.26 -7.72
C PHE A 204 4.78 4.32 -8.48
N LEU A 205 4.63 3.09 -7.99
CA LEU A 205 3.73 2.08 -8.55
C LEU A 205 2.36 2.18 -7.86
N ASP A 206 1.34 2.63 -8.59
CA ASP A 206 -0.02 2.81 -8.09
C ASP A 206 -0.85 1.54 -8.33
N ASN A 207 -0.51 0.49 -7.57
CA ASN A 207 -1.18 -0.79 -7.55
C ASN A 207 -1.23 -1.32 -6.11
N THR A 208 -2.39 -1.79 -5.65
CA THR A 208 -2.64 -2.16 -4.25
C THR A 208 -2.43 -3.65 -3.96
N TYR A 209 -2.30 -4.48 -4.99
CA TYR A 209 -2.05 -5.91 -4.82
C TYR A 209 -0.64 -6.18 -4.26
N LYS A 210 -0.34 -7.43 -4.00
CA LYS A 210 0.99 -7.90 -3.57
C LYS A 210 2.01 -7.71 -4.69
N THR A 211 2.57 -6.51 -4.78
CA THR A 211 3.59 -6.18 -5.79
C THR A 211 4.99 -6.53 -5.31
N GLU A 212 5.92 -6.70 -6.24
CA GLU A 212 7.32 -7.00 -5.95
C GLU A 212 8.26 -6.12 -6.76
N PHE A 213 9.35 -5.67 -6.13
CA PHE A 213 10.43 -4.90 -6.75
C PHE A 213 11.73 -5.73 -6.69
N LYS A 214 12.42 -5.87 -7.83
CA LYS A 214 13.65 -6.67 -7.96
C LYS A 214 14.76 -5.81 -8.55
N PHE A 215 15.68 -5.35 -7.72
CA PHE A 215 16.72 -4.40 -8.13
C PHE A 215 18.01 -5.10 -8.62
N GLY A 216 17.90 -5.88 -9.69
CA GLY A 216 19.03 -6.59 -10.28
C GLY A 216 19.32 -7.96 -9.65
N THR A 217 18.33 -8.56 -8.97
CA THR A 217 18.46 -9.93 -8.42
C THR A 217 18.34 -11.01 -9.48
N GLU A 218 17.62 -10.76 -10.56
CA GLU A 218 17.45 -11.70 -11.67
C GLU A 218 18.50 -11.50 -12.77
N SER A 219 18.95 -10.26 -12.98
CA SER A 219 19.95 -9.89 -13.97
C SER A 219 20.71 -8.63 -13.52
N ARG A 220 21.95 -8.51 -13.99
CA ARG A 220 22.74 -7.27 -13.79
C ARG A 220 22.38 -6.15 -14.78
N ASP A 221 21.60 -6.47 -15.81
CA ASP A 221 21.29 -5.58 -16.92
C ASP A 221 19.91 -4.91 -16.77
N TYR A 222 19.04 -5.43 -15.90
CA TYR A 222 17.72 -4.86 -15.65
C TYR A 222 17.31 -4.95 -14.16
N TYR A 223 16.43 -4.05 -13.77
CA TYR A 223 15.57 -4.17 -12.61
C TYR A 223 14.12 -4.31 -13.06
N SER A 224 13.27 -4.83 -12.20
CA SER A 224 11.86 -5.02 -12.52
C SER A 224 10.96 -4.69 -11.34
N PHE A 225 9.70 -4.39 -11.66
CA PHE A 225 8.62 -4.36 -10.70
C PHE A 225 7.39 -5.03 -11.30
N GLU A 226 6.66 -5.77 -10.46
CA GLU A 226 5.58 -6.62 -10.91
C GLU A 226 4.34 -6.52 -10.04
N ALA A 227 3.17 -6.75 -10.66
CA ALA A 227 1.88 -6.85 -10.00
C ALA A 227 1.19 -8.15 -10.43
N PRO A 228 0.67 -8.97 -9.49
CA PRO A 228 0.01 -10.23 -9.82
C PRO A 228 -1.36 -10.01 -10.46
N ASN A 229 -1.97 -8.83 -10.21
CA ASN A 229 -3.29 -8.44 -10.71
C ASN A 229 -3.43 -6.91 -10.72
N GLY A 230 -4.59 -6.41 -11.16
CA GLY A 230 -4.86 -4.97 -11.27
C GLY A 230 -4.18 -4.30 -12.44
N GLU A 231 -4.21 -2.99 -12.49
CA GLU A 231 -3.63 -2.19 -13.55
C GLU A 231 -2.13 -1.96 -13.32
N MET A 232 -1.34 -1.92 -14.41
CA MET A 232 0.07 -1.52 -14.36
C MET A 232 0.16 -0.01 -14.59
N VAL A 233 -0.08 0.73 -13.51
CA VAL A 233 -0.01 2.20 -13.47
C VAL A 233 1.14 2.62 -12.58
N TYR A 234 2.05 3.43 -13.12
CA TYR A 234 3.13 3.99 -12.31
C TYR A 234 3.45 5.43 -12.74
N TYR A 235 4.09 6.17 -11.85
CA TYR A 235 4.50 7.55 -12.08
C TYR A 235 6.00 7.63 -12.13
N PHE A 236 6.52 8.17 -13.25
CA PHE A 236 7.90 8.61 -13.36
C PHE A 236 8.00 10.04 -12.86
N ILE A 237 8.90 10.30 -11.91
CA ILE A 237 9.05 11.58 -11.23
C ILE A 237 10.50 12.03 -11.36
N PHE A 238 10.77 13.10 -12.10
CA PHE A 238 12.10 13.68 -12.25
C PHE A 238 12.31 14.86 -11.30
N GLY A 239 13.50 14.97 -10.72
CA GLY A 239 13.88 16.12 -9.90
C GLY A 239 15.37 16.45 -10.03
N LYS A 240 15.75 17.70 -9.78
CA LYS A 240 17.17 18.10 -9.73
C LYS A 240 17.93 17.41 -8.59
N ASP A 241 17.20 17.03 -7.53
CA ASP A 241 17.70 16.33 -6.35
C ASP A 241 16.57 15.49 -5.73
N TYR A 242 16.88 14.70 -4.71
CA TYR A 242 15.89 13.85 -4.00
C TYR A 242 14.79 14.65 -3.32
N LYS A 243 15.06 15.87 -2.85
CA LYS A 243 14.05 16.72 -2.20
C LYS A 243 12.96 17.14 -3.19
N GLU A 244 13.36 17.50 -4.42
CA GLU A 244 12.40 17.84 -5.47
C GLU A 244 11.58 16.61 -5.88
N ILE A 245 12.19 15.44 -5.99
CA ILE A 245 11.47 14.18 -6.28
C ILE A 245 10.43 13.89 -5.20
N ILE A 246 10.81 13.96 -3.91
CA ILE A 246 9.90 13.75 -2.78
C ILE A 246 8.80 14.82 -2.77
N SER A 247 9.12 16.08 -3.03
CA SER A 247 8.12 17.16 -3.10
C SER A 247 7.06 16.91 -4.15
N GLN A 248 7.45 16.38 -5.32
CA GLN A 248 6.51 16.05 -6.39
C GLN A 248 5.69 14.79 -6.07
N TYR A 249 6.32 13.76 -5.46
CA TYR A 249 5.61 12.59 -4.95
C TYR A 249 4.54 13.00 -3.93
N VAL A 250 4.89 13.88 -2.98
CA VAL A 250 3.95 14.43 -2.00
C VAL A 250 2.89 15.31 -2.66
N GLY A 251 3.22 15.97 -3.77
CA GLY A 251 2.23 16.68 -4.60
C GLY A 251 1.16 15.76 -5.17
N LEU A 252 1.54 14.54 -5.61
CA LEU A 252 0.62 13.50 -6.07
C LEU A 252 -0.23 12.93 -4.93
N THR A 253 0.40 12.59 -3.79
CA THR A 253 -0.18 11.76 -2.74
C THR A 253 -0.71 12.52 -1.52
N GLY A 254 -0.50 13.82 -1.47
CA GLY A 254 -0.89 14.66 -0.34
C GLY A 254 0.25 14.94 0.63
N LYS A 255 0.13 16.07 1.31
CA LYS A 255 1.09 16.50 2.34
C LYS A 255 0.70 15.91 3.69
N PRO A 256 1.68 15.46 4.51
CA PRO A 256 1.39 15.08 5.89
C PRO A 256 0.91 16.31 6.68
N ILE A 257 0.01 16.06 7.62
CA ILE A 257 -0.41 17.09 8.57
C ILE A 257 0.76 17.40 9.51
N MET A 258 0.96 18.69 9.82
CA MET A 258 1.92 19.09 10.84
C MET A 258 1.43 18.62 12.21
N PRO A 259 2.12 17.66 12.87
CA PRO A 259 1.69 17.21 14.18
C PRO A 259 1.81 18.32 15.23
N PRO A 260 0.95 18.34 16.26
CA PRO A 260 1.11 19.27 17.36
C PRO A 260 2.42 19.01 18.11
N LYS A 261 3.03 20.05 18.66
CA LYS A 261 4.35 19.96 19.31
C LYS A 261 4.45 18.85 20.37
N TRP A 262 3.39 18.65 21.14
CA TRP A 262 3.35 17.61 22.18
C TRP A 262 3.47 16.19 21.60
N ALA A 263 2.98 15.94 20.38
CA ALA A 263 3.07 14.64 19.73
C ALA A 263 4.51 14.23 19.33
N LEU A 264 5.45 15.19 19.35
CA LEU A 264 6.87 14.96 19.12
C LEU A 264 7.65 14.73 20.42
N GLY A 265 6.97 14.77 21.58
CA GLY A 265 7.54 14.54 22.90
C GLY A 265 7.68 13.07 23.26
N PHE A 266 8.26 12.81 24.43
CA PHE A 266 8.40 11.45 24.93
C PHE A 266 7.03 10.87 25.34
N ALA A 267 6.78 9.63 24.91
CA ALA A 267 5.56 8.88 25.17
C ALA A 267 5.84 7.61 25.98
N GLN A 268 5.01 7.32 26.99
CA GLN A 268 5.06 6.11 27.79
C GLN A 268 3.88 5.20 27.50
N CYS A 269 4.16 3.95 27.14
CA CYS A 269 3.20 2.85 27.05
C CYS A 269 3.61 1.69 27.98
N ARG A 270 2.68 0.89 28.47
CA ARG A 270 2.91 -0.31 29.29
C ARG A 270 2.26 -1.58 28.72
N GLY A 271 2.00 -1.60 27.40
CA GLY A 271 1.29 -2.71 26.77
C GLY A 271 -0.11 -2.90 27.38
N LEU A 272 -0.57 -4.13 27.50
CA LEU A 272 -1.90 -4.47 28.04
C LEU A 272 -2.12 -4.08 29.52
N LEU A 273 -1.06 -3.73 30.24
CA LEU A 273 -1.15 -3.34 31.65
C LEU A 273 -1.57 -1.88 31.79
N THR A 274 -2.86 -1.62 31.66
CA THR A 274 -3.43 -0.28 31.74
C THR A 274 -4.48 -0.17 32.84
N SER A 275 -4.49 0.95 33.55
CA SER A 275 -5.54 1.30 34.51
C SER A 275 -5.45 2.79 34.88
N GLU A 276 -6.51 3.36 35.43
CA GLU A 276 -6.50 4.71 35.99
C GLU A 276 -5.41 4.89 37.03
N LYS A 277 -5.28 3.94 38.00
CA LYS A 277 -4.25 3.94 39.06
C LYS A 277 -2.85 3.99 38.46
N LEU A 278 -2.55 3.08 37.52
CA LEU A 278 -1.21 2.99 36.91
C LEU A 278 -0.86 4.24 36.10
N SER A 279 -1.82 4.81 35.39
CA SER A 279 -1.62 6.04 34.61
C SER A 279 -1.23 7.21 35.53
N ARG A 280 -1.90 7.34 36.70
CA ARG A 280 -1.55 8.35 37.71
C ARG A 280 -0.17 8.12 38.29
N GLU A 281 0.14 6.89 38.70
CA GLU A 281 1.46 6.51 39.26
C GLU A 281 2.60 6.83 38.28
N ILE A 282 2.42 6.54 36.98
CA ILE A 282 3.37 6.87 35.91
C ILE A 282 3.57 8.39 35.82
N ALA A 283 2.47 9.14 35.69
CA ALA A 283 2.51 10.61 35.55
C ALA A 283 3.20 11.28 36.76
N GLU A 284 2.81 10.92 37.95
CA GLU A 284 3.41 11.40 39.19
C GLU A 284 4.90 11.03 39.28
N GLY A 285 5.24 9.82 38.86
CA GLY A 285 6.61 9.32 38.84
C GLY A 285 7.53 10.16 37.93
N TYR A 286 7.07 10.54 36.75
CA TYR A 286 7.80 11.42 35.82
C TYR A 286 7.96 12.82 36.45
N ARG A 287 6.88 13.43 36.94
CA ARG A 287 6.90 14.79 37.51
C ARG A 287 7.76 14.88 38.74
N LYS A 288 7.64 13.92 39.64
CA LYS A 288 8.46 13.86 40.89
C LYS A 288 9.96 13.76 40.60
N ARG A 289 10.35 13.10 39.51
CA ARG A 289 11.76 12.93 39.14
C ARG A 289 12.27 14.02 38.17
N GLY A 290 11.42 14.97 37.76
CA GLY A 290 11.78 16.00 36.80
C GLY A 290 12.13 15.44 35.41
N ILE A 291 11.61 14.24 35.06
CA ILE A 291 11.85 13.61 33.76
C ILE A 291 10.75 14.10 32.79
N PRO A 292 11.12 14.68 31.64
CA PRO A 292 10.14 15.08 30.63
C PRO A 292 9.37 13.88 30.08
N CYS A 293 8.06 14.01 30.00
CA CYS A 293 7.15 13.08 29.34
C CYS A 293 5.87 13.81 29.01
N ASP A 294 5.41 13.69 27.77
CA ASP A 294 4.27 14.46 27.22
C ASP A 294 3.04 13.58 27.01
N ILE A 295 3.22 12.28 26.77
CA ILE A 295 2.14 11.40 26.34
C ILE A 295 2.12 10.13 27.19
N ILE A 296 0.90 9.71 27.56
CA ILE A 296 0.64 8.36 28.12
C ILE A 296 -0.26 7.65 27.10
N TYR A 297 0.22 6.51 26.58
CA TYR A 297 -0.56 5.60 25.76
C TYR A 297 -1.31 4.59 26.63
N GLN A 298 -2.61 4.46 26.36
CA GLN A 298 -3.42 3.36 26.85
C GLN A 298 -3.56 2.35 25.72
N ASP A 299 -2.84 1.24 25.86
CA ASP A 299 -2.92 0.12 24.94
C ASP A 299 -4.28 -0.59 25.08
N ILE A 300 -4.64 -1.50 24.20
CA ILE A 300 -5.98 -2.12 24.04
C ILE A 300 -6.58 -2.65 25.36
N GLY A 301 -5.80 -2.89 26.39
CA GLY A 301 -6.26 -3.23 27.72
C GLY A 301 -7.13 -2.18 28.42
N TRP A 302 -7.24 -0.96 27.87
CA TRP A 302 -8.13 0.08 28.37
C TRP A 302 -9.60 -0.24 28.10
N THR A 303 -9.88 -1.12 27.10
CA THR A 303 -11.23 -1.39 26.62
C THR A 303 -11.94 -2.48 27.41
N GLU A 304 -13.26 -2.36 27.53
CA GLU A 304 -14.12 -3.44 28.01
C GLU A 304 -14.32 -4.45 26.86
N TYR A 305 -14.13 -5.74 27.11
CA TYR A 305 -14.25 -6.81 26.09
C TYR A 305 -13.37 -6.61 24.84
N LEU A 306 -12.28 -5.85 24.95
CA LEU A 306 -11.46 -5.43 23.79
C LEU A 306 -12.28 -4.70 22.72
N GLN A 307 -13.10 -3.78 23.18
CA GLN A 307 -13.88 -2.88 22.34
C GLN A 307 -13.32 -1.48 22.43
N ASP A 308 -13.11 -0.88 21.32
CA ASP A 308 -12.36 0.37 21.21
C ASP A 308 -13.00 1.61 21.84
N PHE A 309 -14.20 1.49 22.42
CA PHE A 309 -15.01 2.65 22.79
C PHE A 309 -15.50 2.64 24.23
N GLU A 310 -15.28 1.55 24.96
CA GLU A 310 -15.77 1.41 26.34
C GLU A 310 -14.63 1.17 27.33
N TRP A 311 -14.50 2.07 28.31
CA TRP A 311 -13.52 1.93 29.36
C TRP A 311 -13.75 0.66 30.20
N ARG A 312 -12.68 -0.07 30.45
CA ARG A 312 -12.73 -1.34 31.20
C ARG A 312 -13.17 -1.13 32.63
N LYS A 313 -14.31 -1.71 33.00
CA LYS A 313 -14.86 -1.64 34.33
C LYS A 313 -13.89 -2.27 35.36
N GLY A 314 -13.77 -1.60 36.52
CA GLY A 314 -12.84 -2.00 37.57
C GLY A 314 -11.39 -1.54 37.37
N ASN A 315 -10.98 -1.22 36.13
CA ASN A 315 -9.69 -0.58 35.83
C ASN A 315 -9.81 0.95 35.78
N TYR A 316 -10.97 1.45 35.37
CA TYR A 316 -11.25 2.88 35.19
C TYR A 316 -12.57 3.21 35.88
N GLU A 317 -12.49 3.85 37.04
CA GLU A 317 -13.67 4.27 37.82
C GLU A 317 -14.21 5.62 37.34
N ASN A 318 -13.31 6.55 37.03
CA ASN A 318 -13.66 7.87 36.55
C ASN A 318 -12.66 8.34 35.47
N PRO A 319 -12.74 7.79 34.27
CA PRO A 319 -11.79 8.09 33.19
C PRO A 319 -11.77 9.57 32.83
N LYS A 320 -12.91 10.25 32.81
CA LYS A 320 -13.00 11.70 32.52
C LYS A 320 -12.21 12.52 33.55
N LYS A 321 -12.32 12.18 34.84
CA LYS A 321 -11.54 12.85 35.89
C LYS A 321 -10.05 12.54 35.75
N MET A 322 -9.70 11.28 35.50
CA MET A 322 -8.30 10.89 35.26
C MET A 322 -7.70 11.70 34.11
N LEU A 323 -8.38 11.78 32.97
CA LEU A 323 -7.91 12.52 31.79
C LEU A 323 -7.73 14.01 32.10
N SER A 324 -8.67 14.63 32.86
CA SER A 324 -8.55 16.02 33.30
C SER A 324 -7.33 16.22 34.20
N ASP A 325 -7.13 15.34 35.20
CA ASP A 325 -6.00 15.45 36.13
C ASP A 325 -4.65 15.29 35.42
N LEU A 326 -4.57 14.31 34.50
CA LEU A 326 -3.37 14.12 33.67
C LEU A 326 -3.08 15.32 32.75
N LYS A 327 -4.13 15.92 32.18
CA LYS A 327 -4.01 17.15 31.40
C LYS A 327 -3.47 18.32 32.24
N GLU A 328 -3.95 18.49 33.47
CA GLU A 328 -3.44 19.51 34.40
C GLU A 328 -1.96 19.27 34.76
N MET A 329 -1.53 18.01 34.84
CA MET A 329 -0.12 17.63 35.01
C MET A 329 0.70 17.80 33.72
N GLY A 330 0.10 18.24 32.59
CA GLY A 330 0.76 18.45 31.31
C GLY A 330 0.93 17.20 30.45
N PHE A 331 0.13 16.15 30.69
CA PHE A 331 0.11 14.97 29.83
C PHE A 331 -1.04 14.99 28.84
N LYS A 332 -0.81 14.37 27.68
CA LYS A 332 -1.82 13.96 26.71
C LYS A 332 -2.03 12.46 26.83
N VAL A 333 -3.25 12.00 26.66
CA VAL A 333 -3.57 10.58 26.66
C VAL A 333 -4.03 10.16 25.28
N VAL A 334 -3.43 9.14 24.74
CA VAL A 334 -3.75 8.49 23.46
C VAL A 334 -4.20 7.08 23.76
N VAL A 335 -5.31 6.64 23.14
CA VAL A 335 -5.86 5.29 23.34
C VAL A 335 -5.71 4.48 22.04
N SER A 336 -5.43 3.18 22.17
CA SER A 336 -5.38 2.28 21.00
C SER A 336 -6.79 1.92 20.54
N GLN A 337 -6.89 1.58 19.27
CA GLN A 337 -8.06 0.98 18.61
C GLN A 337 -7.62 -0.18 17.74
N ASP A 338 -8.43 -1.23 17.66
CA ASP A 338 -8.28 -2.36 16.74
C ASP A 338 -9.42 -2.34 15.70
N PRO A 339 -9.23 -2.79 14.45
CA PRO A 339 -10.22 -2.66 13.37
C PRO A 339 -11.29 -3.77 13.40
N VAL A 340 -11.68 -4.21 14.58
CA VAL A 340 -12.60 -5.33 14.80
C VAL A 340 -13.59 -5.05 15.91
N ILE A 341 -14.72 -5.76 15.90
CA ILE A 341 -15.70 -5.74 17.01
C ILE A 341 -15.84 -7.15 17.58
N ALA A 342 -15.56 -7.29 18.86
CA ALA A 342 -15.68 -8.58 19.54
C ALA A 342 -17.14 -9.03 19.64
N GLN A 343 -17.43 -10.32 19.40
CA GLN A 343 -18.76 -10.89 19.59
C GLN A 343 -19.28 -10.80 21.04
N ALA A 344 -18.37 -10.69 22.00
CA ALA A 344 -18.70 -10.44 23.40
C ALA A 344 -19.42 -9.08 23.59
N ASN A 345 -19.16 -8.09 22.74
CA ASN A 345 -19.93 -6.87 22.65
C ASN A 345 -21.18 -7.07 21.76
N LYS A 346 -22.13 -7.77 22.29
CA LYS A 346 -23.35 -8.15 21.55
C LYS A 346 -24.02 -6.95 20.89
N LYS A 347 -24.11 -5.82 21.58
CA LYS A 347 -24.80 -4.63 21.07
C LYS A 347 -24.14 -4.12 19.77
N GLN A 348 -22.85 -3.85 19.78
CA GLN A 348 -22.14 -3.33 18.62
C GLN A 348 -21.99 -4.38 17.53
N TRP A 349 -21.69 -5.62 17.91
CA TRP A 349 -21.51 -6.70 16.94
C TRP A 349 -22.80 -7.01 16.18
N GLU A 350 -23.94 -7.19 16.89
CA GLU A 350 -25.25 -7.45 16.29
C GLU A 350 -25.73 -6.27 15.42
N GLU A 351 -25.43 -5.03 15.85
CA GLU A 351 -25.73 -3.84 15.06
C GLU A 351 -24.90 -3.82 13.76
N ALA A 352 -23.59 -4.01 13.84
CA ALA A 352 -22.71 -4.03 12.67
C ALA A 352 -23.04 -5.16 11.70
N ASP A 353 -23.35 -6.35 12.21
CA ASP A 353 -23.74 -7.51 11.39
C ASP A 353 -25.07 -7.24 10.67
N ARG A 354 -26.09 -6.75 11.37
CA ARG A 354 -27.40 -6.40 10.81
C ARG A 354 -27.30 -5.30 9.74
N LEU A 355 -26.42 -4.32 9.93
CA LEU A 355 -26.19 -3.22 8.98
C LEU A 355 -25.25 -3.62 7.82
N GLY A 356 -24.63 -4.80 7.90
CA GLY A 356 -23.71 -5.29 6.89
C GLY A 356 -22.35 -4.57 6.88
N TYR A 357 -21.89 -4.11 8.03
CA TYR A 357 -20.66 -3.32 8.19
C TYR A 357 -19.38 -4.16 8.35
N PHE A 358 -19.53 -5.48 8.46
CA PHE A 358 -18.39 -6.38 8.44
C PHE A 358 -18.02 -6.81 7.02
N VAL A 359 -16.75 -7.05 6.80
CA VAL A 359 -16.21 -7.75 5.64
C VAL A 359 -16.96 -9.08 5.47
N LYS A 360 -17.20 -9.53 4.25
CA LYS A 360 -17.94 -10.76 3.98
C LYS A 360 -17.00 -11.90 3.62
N ASP A 361 -17.36 -13.10 4.02
CA ASP A 361 -16.78 -14.31 3.48
C ASP A 361 -17.38 -14.56 2.08
N ASN A 362 -16.55 -14.48 1.05
CA ASN A 362 -16.98 -14.63 -0.35
C ASN A 362 -17.49 -16.06 -0.68
N THR A 363 -17.23 -17.05 0.17
CA THR A 363 -17.66 -18.43 -0.05
C THR A 363 -19.10 -18.67 0.38
N ASN A 364 -19.61 -17.91 1.35
CA ASN A 364 -20.93 -18.10 1.94
C ASN A 364 -21.75 -16.82 2.13
N GLY A 365 -21.16 -15.65 1.89
CA GLY A 365 -21.81 -14.33 1.97
C GLY A 365 -22.09 -13.81 3.38
N LYS A 366 -21.67 -14.53 4.42
CA LYS A 366 -21.84 -14.11 5.82
C LYS A 366 -20.76 -13.12 6.23
N SER A 367 -20.97 -12.44 7.36
CA SER A 367 -19.94 -11.64 7.98
C SER A 367 -18.73 -12.50 8.33
N TYR A 368 -17.53 -11.96 8.04
CA TYR A 368 -16.29 -12.67 8.30
C TYR A 368 -15.88 -12.47 9.75
N ASP A 369 -15.93 -13.54 10.52
CA ASP A 369 -15.48 -13.59 11.91
C ASP A 369 -14.18 -14.36 12.02
N MET A 370 -13.32 -13.91 12.94
CA MET A 370 -12.04 -14.55 13.18
C MET A 370 -11.64 -14.52 14.66
N PRO A 371 -10.84 -15.49 15.12
CA PRO A 371 -10.24 -15.42 16.45
C PRO A 371 -9.30 -14.21 16.55
N TRP A 372 -9.48 -13.40 17.57
CA TRP A 372 -8.61 -12.27 17.88
C TRP A 372 -7.69 -12.60 19.03
N PRO A 373 -6.41 -12.20 19.03
CA PRO A 373 -5.43 -12.65 20.02
C PRO A 373 -5.82 -12.43 21.49
N TRP A 374 -6.62 -11.40 21.75
CA TRP A 374 -7.04 -10.99 23.10
C TRP A 374 -8.52 -10.78 23.30
N GLY A 375 -9.37 -11.19 22.36
CA GLY A 375 -10.80 -10.86 22.42
C GLY A 375 -11.79 -11.96 22.04
N GLY A 376 -11.37 -13.20 21.80
CA GLY A 376 -12.24 -14.24 21.25
C GLY A 376 -12.59 -13.99 19.78
N ASN A 377 -13.76 -14.41 19.31
CA ASN A 377 -14.18 -14.15 17.94
C ASN A 377 -14.59 -12.68 17.74
N CYS A 378 -14.11 -12.08 16.67
CA CYS A 378 -14.40 -10.72 16.28
C CYS A 378 -14.83 -10.65 14.82
N GLY A 379 -15.78 -9.74 14.52
CA GLY A 379 -16.10 -9.35 13.14
C GLY A 379 -15.11 -8.29 12.64
N VAL A 380 -14.61 -8.48 11.43
CA VAL A 380 -13.69 -7.53 10.77
C VAL A 380 -14.49 -6.41 10.13
N VAL A 381 -14.22 -5.16 10.50
CA VAL A 381 -14.97 -3.99 10.00
C VAL A 381 -14.53 -3.64 8.57
N ASP A 382 -15.49 -3.37 7.68
CA ASP A 382 -15.21 -2.97 6.30
C ASP A 382 -15.12 -1.45 6.14
N PHE A 383 -13.95 -0.89 6.36
CA PHE A 383 -13.72 0.55 6.21
C PHE A 383 -13.72 1.04 4.75
N THR A 384 -13.90 0.16 3.78
CA THR A 384 -14.13 0.55 2.38
C THR A 384 -15.60 0.87 2.08
N LEU A 385 -16.51 0.58 3.04
CA LEU A 385 -17.92 0.90 2.95
C LEU A 385 -18.19 2.29 3.54
N PRO A 386 -18.67 3.28 2.75
CA PRO A 386 -18.82 4.65 3.22
C PRO A 386 -19.68 4.82 4.49
N ALA A 387 -20.74 4.03 4.62
CA ALA A 387 -21.64 4.10 5.78
C ALA A 387 -20.98 3.69 7.12
N VAL A 388 -19.83 3.02 7.08
CA VAL A 388 -19.08 2.63 8.27
C VAL A 388 -18.47 3.85 8.96
N ALA A 389 -18.10 4.89 8.21
CA ALA A 389 -17.43 6.06 8.77
C ALA A 389 -18.29 6.75 9.85
N ASP A 390 -19.54 7.08 9.56
CA ASP A 390 -20.44 7.74 10.51
C ASP A 390 -20.76 6.84 11.71
N TRP A 391 -20.94 5.54 11.45
CA TRP A 391 -21.21 4.57 12.50
C TRP A 391 -20.02 4.45 13.47
N TRP A 392 -18.80 4.32 12.96
CA TRP A 392 -17.57 4.27 13.76
C TRP A 392 -17.39 5.55 14.57
N GLY A 393 -17.62 6.72 13.94
CA GLY A 393 -17.56 8.02 14.56
C GLY A 393 -18.52 8.17 15.76
N THR A 394 -19.74 7.62 15.65
CA THR A 394 -20.72 7.63 16.75
C THR A 394 -20.18 7.01 18.03
N TYR A 395 -19.40 5.92 17.91
CA TYR A 395 -18.78 5.27 19.05
C TYR A 395 -17.47 5.95 19.48
N GLN A 396 -16.69 6.45 18.52
CA GLN A 396 -15.44 7.17 18.78
C GLN A 396 -15.65 8.47 19.56
N GLN A 397 -16.82 9.10 19.44
CA GLN A 397 -17.17 10.34 20.13
C GLN A 397 -17.07 10.22 21.67
N LYS A 398 -17.39 9.06 22.24
CA LYS A 398 -17.38 8.88 23.69
C LYS A 398 -15.99 9.09 24.34
N PRO A 399 -14.91 8.41 23.93
CA PRO A 399 -13.59 8.70 24.50
C PRO A 399 -13.11 10.13 24.19
N ILE A 400 -13.54 10.73 23.07
CA ILE A 400 -13.28 12.15 22.77
C ILE A 400 -13.93 13.06 23.83
N ASP A 401 -15.19 12.86 24.12
CA ASP A 401 -15.96 13.63 25.12
C ASP A 401 -15.41 13.43 26.56
N ASP A 402 -14.81 12.30 26.84
CA ASP A 402 -14.11 12.03 28.07
C ASP A 402 -12.77 12.80 28.18
N GLY A 403 -12.17 13.23 27.06
CA GLY A 403 -10.96 14.06 27.03
C GLY A 403 -9.72 13.36 26.47
N VAL A 404 -9.85 12.26 25.72
CA VAL A 404 -8.77 11.62 24.97
C VAL A 404 -8.18 12.62 23.97
N SER A 405 -6.87 12.61 23.80
CA SER A 405 -6.13 13.57 22.97
C SER A 405 -5.74 13.05 21.60
N GLY A 406 -5.97 11.78 21.35
CA GLY A 406 -5.67 11.12 20.07
C GLY A 406 -5.92 9.62 20.11
N PHE A 407 -5.88 9.01 18.94
CA PHE A 407 -6.02 7.58 18.77
C PHE A 407 -4.75 6.97 18.18
N TRP A 408 -4.50 5.74 18.54
CA TRP A 408 -3.48 4.87 17.95
C TRP A 408 -4.20 3.70 17.27
N THR A 409 -4.23 3.70 15.96
CA THR A 409 -4.79 2.62 15.13
C THR A 409 -3.79 1.48 15.08
N ASP A 410 -4.05 0.42 15.84
CA ASP A 410 -3.20 -0.76 15.92
C ASP A 410 -3.76 -1.93 15.13
N MET A 411 -2.93 -2.88 14.70
CA MET A 411 -3.32 -4.10 13.99
C MET A 411 -3.90 -3.89 12.58
N GLY A 412 -3.79 -2.69 12.02
CA GLY A 412 -4.38 -2.31 10.70
C GLY A 412 -3.52 -2.63 9.47
N GLU A 413 -2.45 -3.39 9.59
CA GLU A 413 -1.60 -3.86 8.48
C GLU A 413 -2.38 -4.57 7.35
N PRO A 414 -3.35 -5.44 7.57
CA PRO A 414 -3.93 -6.05 8.76
C PRO A 414 -3.07 -7.20 9.33
N ALA A 415 -2.76 -7.14 10.62
CA ALA A 415 -1.88 -8.07 11.32
C ALA A 415 -2.34 -9.53 11.29
N TRP A 416 -3.62 -9.75 11.13
CA TRP A 416 -4.27 -11.06 11.04
C TRP A 416 -4.28 -11.64 9.61
N SER A 417 -3.61 -11.02 8.64
CA SER A 417 -3.56 -11.45 7.24
C SER A 417 -2.15 -11.32 6.66
N ASN A 418 -1.15 -11.82 7.37
CA ASN A 418 0.23 -11.90 6.90
C ASN A 418 0.37 -12.78 5.64
N GLU A 419 1.53 -12.76 5.01
CA GLU A 419 1.79 -13.46 3.74
C GLU A 419 1.45 -14.96 3.80
N GLU A 420 1.60 -15.58 4.97
CA GLU A 420 1.34 -17.01 5.18
C GLU A 420 -0.14 -17.37 5.30
N GLN A 421 -1.01 -16.38 5.60
CA GLN A 421 -2.43 -16.58 5.91
C GLN A 421 -3.29 -16.45 4.65
N THR A 422 -3.01 -17.28 3.66
CA THR A 422 -3.69 -17.23 2.35
C THR A 422 -5.18 -17.57 2.42
N GLU A 423 -5.65 -18.26 3.46
CA GLU A 423 -7.06 -18.53 3.72
C GLU A 423 -7.87 -17.24 3.97
N ARG A 424 -7.20 -16.14 4.33
CA ARG A 424 -7.84 -14.83 4.53
C ARG A 424 -8.20 -14.12 3.22
N LEU A 425 -7.66 -14.57 2.08
CA LEU A 425 -7.96 -14.01 0.76
C LEU A 425 -9.41 -14.24 0.31
N VAL A 426 -10.18 -15.08 1.00
CA VAL A 426 -11.64 -15.24 0.77
C VAL A 426 -12.47 -14.04 1.23
N MET A 427 -11.89 -13.13 2.02
CA MET A 427 -12.56 -11.92 2.46
C MET A 427 -12.91 -11.02 1.29
N LYS A 428 -14.16 -10.53 1.28
CA LYS A 428 -14.68 -9.58 0.31
C LYS A 428 -15.08 -8.29 1.00
N HIS A 429 -14.38 -7.23 0.66
CA HIS A 429 -14.71 -5.87 1.04
C HIS A 429 -15.69 -5.23 0.05
N HIS A 430 -16.27 -4.11 0.40
CA HIS A 430 -17.17 -3.35 -0.49
C HIS A 430 -16.47 -2.98 -1.81
N LEU A 431 -15.23 -2.51 -1.77
CA LEU A 431 -14.48 -2.09 -2.96
C LEU A 431 -13.75 -3.22 -3.68
N GLY A 432 -13.56 -4.41 -3.10
CA GLY A 432 -12.86 -5.50 -3.76
C GLY A 432 -12.61 -6.73 -2.92
N MET A 433 -11.86 -7.67 -3.48
CA MET A 433 -11.37 -8.82 -2.74
C MET A 433 -10.20 -8.42 -1.83
N HIS A 434 -9.92 -9.23 -0.83
CA HIS A 434 -8.90 -8.90 0.16
C HIS A 434 -7.48 -8.77 -0.43
N ASP A 435 -7.16 -9.50 -1.48
CA ASP A 435 -5.87 -9.38 -2.17
C ASP A 435 -5.66 -8.01 -2.83
N GLU A 436 -6.75 -7.28 -3.16
CA GLU A 436 -6.73 -5.91 -3.67
C GLU A 436 -6.72 -4.87 -2.54
N ILE A 437 -7.42 -5.14 -1.43
CA ILE A 437 -7.67 -4.16 -0.36
C ILE A 437 -6.64 -4.25 0.77
N HIS A 438 -5.97 -5.38 0.93
CA HIS A 438 -5.06 -5.67 2.03
C HIS A 438 -4.07 -4.52 2.34
N ASN A 439 -3.31 -4.08 1.33
CA ASN A 439 -2.28 -3.06 1.52
C ASN A 439 -2.83 -1.65 1.80
N VAL A 440 -4.12 -1.43 1.58
CA VAL A 440 -4.79 -0.14 1.80
C VAL A 440 -5.84 -0.19 2.90
N TYR A 441 -6.02 -1.33 3.55
CA TYR A 441 -6.99 -1.50 4.63
C TYR A 441 -6.75 -0.52 5.77
N GLY A 442 -5.52 -0.45 6.30
CA GLY A 442 -5.14 0.52 7.33
C GLY A 442 -5.33 1.96 6.89
N LEU A 443 -4.99 2.30 5.64
CA LEU A 443 -5.20 3.64 5.09
C LEU A 443 -6.69 4.04 5.09
N THR A 444 -7.59 3.11 4.71
CA THR A 444 -9.04 3.38 4.71
C THR A 444 -9.57 3.56 6.12
N TRP A 445 -9.07 2.78 7.08
CA TRP A 445 -9.42 2.92 8.49
C TRP A 445 -8.88 4.22 9.11
N ASP A 446 -7.60 4.54 8.92
CA ASP A 446 -6.99 5.78 9.40
C ASP A 446 -7.72 7.02 8.90
N LYS A 447 -8.19 6.98 7.64
CA LYS A 447 -9.02 8.05 7.08
C LYS A 447 -10.30 8.23 7.87
N VAL A 448 -11.02 7.15 8.17
CA VAL A 448 -12.25 7.19 8.97
C VAL A 448 -11.97 7.73 10.37
N VAL A 449 -10.97 7.19 11.07
CA VAL A 449 -10.61 7.64 12.43
C VAL A 449 -10.27 9.12 12.46
N LYS A 450 -9.49 9.60 11.49
CA LYS A 450 -9.11 11.00 11.38
C LYS A 450 -10.30 11.90 11.12
N GLU A 451 -11.12 11.59 10.10
CA GLU A 451 -12.29 12.41 9.72
C GLU A 451 -13.33 12.51 10.83
N GLN A 452 -13.43 11.50 11.69
CA GLN A 452 -14.35 11.52 12.84
C GLN A 452 -13.75 12.17 14.09
N PHE A 453 -12.43 12.45 14.11
CA PHE A 453 -11.76 13.14 15.20
C PHE A 453 -11.69 14.65 14.99
N GLU A 454 -11.71 15.14 13.74
CA GLU A 454 -11.71 16.56 13.33
C GLU A 454 -13.08 17.21 13.53
#